data_2440b96cc543aeba2d5665a6569988ed
#
_entry.id   2440b96cc543aeba2d5665a6569988ed
#
_cell.length_a   1.000
_cell.length_b   1.000
_cell.length_c   1.000
_cell.angle_alpha   90.00
_cell.angle_beta   90.00
_cell.angle_gamma   90.00
#
_symmetry.space_group_name_H-M   'P 1'
#
loop_
_entity.id
_entity.type
_entity.pdbx_description
1 polymer ?
#
loop_
_entity_poly.entity_id
_entity_poly.type
_entity_poly.pdbx_seq_one_letter_code
_entity_poly.pdbx_strand_id
1 'polypeptide(L)'
;MTDSSQSAMPPAKGSAVKGTAFSILGAISVSHLLNDMIQSLILAIYPILQADFHLSFVQVGMITLTYQLTASLLQPLIGYYTDKHPQPYSLPIGMGFTLSGLLLLSVASTFPLVLLAAALVGTGSSVFHPESSRVARMASGGRHGLAQSLFQVGGNFGSSLGPLLAALIIAPYGKGNVAWFSLAALLAIVVLLQVSKWYQHQHRATKGQPKSPSLLKPLPKRTVAYSLGILLVLIFSKYFYLASISSYYTFYLIHKFGVSVQNAQIHLFAFLFAVAAGTIIGGPLGDKIGRKYVIWGSILGAAPFTLVLPYASLYWTGILTVIIGVILASRSPPSWSMRRS
;
A
#
# COMPACT_ATOMS: atom_id res chain seq x y z
N MET A 1 -53.71 -34.37 -27.09
CA MET A 1 -53.87 -33.41 -25.97
C MET A 1 -53.01 -33.89 -24.83
N THR A 2 -51.80 -33.39 -24.75
CA THR A 2 -50.87 -33.62 -23.66
C THR A 2 -50.32 -32.28 -23.27
N ASP A 3 -50.88 -31.74 -22.19
CA ASP A 3 -50.51 -30.48 -21.57
C ASP A 3 -49.22 -30.64 -20.78
N SER A 4 -48.11 -30.06 -21.25
CA SER A 4 -46.84 -30.00 -20.56
C SER A 4 -46.69 -28.67 -19.88
N SER A 5 -47.27 -28.52 -18.71
CA SER A 5 -47.02 -27.38 -17.81
C SER A 5 -45.57 -27.44 -17.31
N GLN A 6 -44.66 -26.72 -17.99
CA GLN A 6 -43.33 -26.39 -17.45
C GLN A 6 -43.50 -25.41 -16.28
N SER A 7 -43.42 -25.94 -15.06
CA SER A 7 -43.30 -25.11 -13.87
C SER A 7 -41.96 -24.35 -13.92
N ALA A 8 -42.04 -23.06 -14.21
CA ALA A 8 -40.91 -22.14 -14.12
C ALA A 8 -40.42 -22.09 -12.66
N MET A 9 -39.19 -22.62 -12.42
CA MET A 9 -38.52 -22.45 -11.13
C MET A 9 -38.34 -20.94 -10.85
N PRO A 10 -38.71 -20.48 -9.65
CA PRO A 10 -38.49 -19.06 -9.30
C PRO A 10 -36.98 -18.74 -9.30
N PRO A 11 -36.57 -17.56 -9.76
CA PRO A 11 -35.15 -17.19 -9.79
C PRO A 11 -34.60 -17.20 -8.37
N ALA A 12 -33.51 -17.93 -8.16
CA ALA A 12 -32.80 -18.01 -6.90
C ALA A 12 -32.46 -16.61 -6.39
N LYS A 13 -33.03 -16.21 -5.25
CA LYS A 13 -32.71 -14.99 -4.52
C LYS A 13 -31.31 -15.11 -3.92
N GLY A 14 -30.29 -14.95 -4.74
CA GLY A 14 -28.91 -14.73 -4.32
C GLY A 14 -28.60 -13.25 -4.43
N SER A 15 -28.73 -12.49 -3.36
CA SER A 15 -28.32 -11.09 -3.34
C SER A 15 -26.78 -10.98 -3.22
N ALA A 16 -26.07 -11.30 -4.30
CA ALA A 16 -24.79 -10.64 -4.53
C ALA A 16 -25.07 -9.13 -4.56
N VAL A 17 -24.20 -8.34 -3.93
CA VAL A 17 -24.32 -6.88 -3.92
C VAL A 17 -24.59 -6.41 -5.35
N LYS A 18 -25.83 -6.01 -5.66
CA LYS A 18 -26.25 -5.65 -7.03
C LYS A 18 -25.63 -4.35 -7.55
N GLY A 19 -24.69 -3.73 -6.80
CA GLY A 19 -24.01 -2.49 -7.15
C GLY A 19 -22.72 -2.30 -6.37
N THR A 20 -21.90 -1.34 -6.79
CA THR A 20 -20.67 -0.95 -6.09
C THR A 20 -21.01 -0.29 -4.75
N ALA A 21 -20.48 -0.79 -3.64
CA ALA A 21 -20.64 -0.20 -2.31
C ALA A 21 -19.63 0.94 -2.10
N PHE A 22 -19.91 2.13 -2.66
CA PHE A 22 -18.98 3.26 -2.64
C PHE A 22 -18.63 3.74 -1.23
N SER A 23 -19.56 3.65 -0.26
CA SER A 23 -19.28 4.01 1.14
C SER A 23 -18.21 3.10 1.76
N ILE A 24 -18.24 1.81 1.47
CA ILE A 24 -17.23 0.85 1.93
C ILE A 24 -15.90 1.07 1.19
N LEU A 25 -15.95 1.33 -0.12
CA LEU A 25 -14.73 1.65 -0.88
C LEU A 25 -14.08 2.94 -0.37
N GLY A 26 -14.87 3.99 -0.08
CA GLY A 26 -14.37 5.22 0.54
C GLY A 26 -13.77 4.96 1.92
N ALA A 27 -14.47 4.22 2.77
CA ALA A 27 -13.99 3.88 4.12
C ALA A 27 -12.67 3.11 4.08
N ILE A 28 -12.55 2.11 3.22
CA ILE A 28 -11.31 1.31 3.12
C ILE A 28 -10.17 2.10 2.45
N SER A 29 -10.47 3.02 1.52
CA SER A 29 -9.49 3.93 0.90
C SER A 29 -8.95 4.94 1.92
N VAL A 30 -9.81 5.51 2.76
CA VAL A 30 -9.39 6.40 3.86
C VAL A 30 -8.58 5.64 4.90
N SER A 31 -8.99 4.42 5.26
CA SER A 31 -8.20 3.58 6.17
C SER A 31 -6.83 3.24 5.58
N HIS A 32 -6.73 3.02 4.25
CA HIS A 32 -5.46 2.79 3.57
C HIS A 32 -4.59 4.05 3.58
N LEU A 33 -5.19 5.23 3.35
CA LEU A 33 -4.49 6.51 3.48
C LEU A 33 -3.88 6.66 4.88
N LEU A 34 -4.66 6.45 5.94
CA LEU A 34 -4.19 6.57 7.32
C LEU A 34 -3.10 5.54 7.65
N ASN A 35 -3.26 4.31 7.22
CA ASN A 35 -2.28 3.24 7.44
C ASN A 35 -0.94 3.57 6.76
N ASP A 36 -0.95 3.95 5.48
CA ASP A 36 0.27 4.20 4.72
C ASP A 36 0.92 5.54 5.09
N MET A 37 0.14 6.53 5.54
CA MET A 37 0.64 7.75 6.15
C MET A 37 1.49 7.44 7.40
N ILE A 38 1.00 6.58 8.28
CA ILE A 38 1.72 6.17 9.48
C ILE A 38 3.01 5.43 9.11
N GLN A 39 2.97 4.53 8.14
CA GLN A 39 4.14 3.75 7.70
C GLN A 39 5.22 4.65 7.11
N SER A 40 4.85 5.57 6.22
CA SER A 40 5.79 6.49 5.59
C SER A 40 6.34 7.55 6.56
N LEU A 41 5.57 7.92 7.60
CA LEU A 41 6.04 8.77 8.69
C LEU A 41 7.24 8.13 9.41
N ILE A 42 7.19 6.82 9.70
CA ILE A 42 8.29 6.11 10.38
C ILE A 42 9.56 6.16 9.54
N LEU A 43 9.46 5.97 8.23
CA LEU A 43 10.61 6.08 7.33
C LEU A 43 11.16 7.51 7.27
N ALA A 44 10.27 8.50 7.26
CA ALA A 44 10.65 9.91 7.19
C ALA A 44 11.41 10.40 8.44
N ILE A 45 11.15 9.83 9.60
CA ILE A 45 11.82 10.24 10.86
C ILE A 45 13.16 9.51 11.12
N TYR A 46 13.66 8.70 10.22
CA TYR A 46 14.95 7.99 10.38
C TYR A 46 16.11 8.91 10.72
N PRO A 47 16.30 10.11 10.10
CA PRO A 47 17.35 11.03 10.52
C PRO A 47 17.24 11.49 11.97
N ILE A 48 15.99 11.66 12.47
CA ILE A 48 15.73 12.02 13.87
C ILE A 48 16.08 10.85 14.80
N LEU A 49 15.64 9.63 14.45
CA LEU A 49 16.00 8.43 15.22
C LEU A 49 17.52 8.19 15.22
N GLN A 50 18.19 8.44 14.08
CA GLN A 50 19.63 8.32 13.99
C GLN A 50 20.33 9.28 14.94
N ALA A 51 19.90 10.53 14.99
CA ALA A 51 20.47 11.54 15.87
C ALA A 51 20.17 11.23 17.36
N ASP A 52 18.94 10.92 17.70
CA ASP A 52 18.50 10.65 19.07
C ASP A 52 19.18 9.44 19.73
N PHE A 53 19.41 8.39 18.95
CA PHE A 53 19.98 7.11 19.43
C PHE A 53 21.41 6.88 18.96
N HIS A 54 22.06 7.84 18.28
CA HIS A 54 23.41 7.71 17.71
C HIS A 54 23.58 6.45 16.83
N LEU A 55 22.57 6.18 15.97
CA LEU A 55 22.54 4.95 15.18
C LEU A 55 23.52 5.03 13.99
N SER A 56 24.17 3.91 13.73
CA SER A 56 24.88 3.69 12.47
C SER A 56 23.88 3.49 11.31
N PHE A 57 24.31 3.66 10.06
CA PHE A 57 23.49 3.35 8.88
C PHE A 57 23.05 1.88 8.82
N VAL A 58 23.85 0.97 9.36
CA VAL A 58 23.48 -0.45 9.48
C VAL A 58 22.27 -0.60 10.42
N GLN A 59 22.27 0.09 11.55
CA GLN A 59 21.15 0.06 12.50
C GLN A 59 19.87 0.70 11.92
N VAL A 60 20.00 1.78 11.15
CA VAL A 60 18.87 2.34 10.39
C VAL A 60 18.35 1.32 9.38
N GLY A 61 19.24 0.63 8.67
CA GLY A 61 18.88 -0.49 7.79
C GLY A 61 18.17 -1.63 8.52
N MET A 62 18.58 -1.94 9.77
CA MET A 62 17.91 -2.95 10.61
C MET A 62 16.46 -2.55 10.97
N ILE A 63 16.17 -1.27 11.18
CA ILE A 63 14.79 -0.80 11.39
C ILE A 63 13.97 -1.10 10.13
N THR A 64 14.47 -0.72 8.95
CA THR A 64 13.83 -1.02 7.67
C THR A 64 13.64 -2.52 7.47
N LEU A 65 14.68 -3.32 7.73
CA LEU A 65 14.61 -4.77 7.58
C LEU A 65 13.55 -5.38 8.51
N THR A 66 13.54 -5.02 9.79
CA THR A 66 12.57 -5.50 10.78
C THR A 66 11.15 -5.18 10.35
N TYR A 67 10.92 -3.93 9.94
CA TYR A 67 9.62 -3.50 9.42
C TYR A 67 9.22 -4.30 8.17
N GLN A 68 10.09 -4.42 7.17
CA GLN A 68 9.79 -5.10 5.92
C GLN A 68 9.59 -6.61 6.09
N LEU A 69 10.36 -7.26 6.97
CA LEU A 69 10.17 -8.69 7.27
C LEU A 69 8.78 -8.92 7.87
N THR A 70 8.40 -8.14 8.88
CA THR A 70 7.09 -8.28 9.52
C THR A 70 5.95 -7.82 8.61
N ALA A 71 6.12 -6.74 7.84
CA ALA A 71 5.11 -6.23 6.94
C ALA A 71 4.89 -7.10 5.71
N SER A 72 5.94 -7.71 5.14
CA SER A 72 5.85 -8.37 3.83
C SER A 72 5.84 -9.90 3.93
N LEU A 73 6.67 -10.52 4.78
CA LEU A 73 6.73 -11.99 4.87
C LEU A 73 5.50 -12.58 5.58
N LEU A 74 4.87 -11.84 6.48
CA LEU A 74 3.64 -12.29 7.13
C LEU A 74 2.41 -12.18 6.22
N GLN A 75 2.40 -11.31 5.20
CA GLN A 75 1.24 -11.12 4.31
C GLN A 75 0.77 -12.41 3.62
N PRO A 76 1.63 -13.22 2.98
CA PRO A 76 1.21 -14.46 2.36
C PRO A 76 0.62 -15.46 3.37
N LEU A 77 1.18 -15.53 4.58
CA LEU A 77 0.72 -16.42 5.64
C LEU A 77 -0.67 -15.99 6.14
N ILE A 78 -0.83 -14.69 6.41
CA ILE A 78 -2.11 -14.12 6.85
C ILE A 78 -3.13 -14.24 5.74
N GLY A 79 -2.79 -13.88 4.49
CA GLY A 79 -3.69 -14.00 3.34
C GLY A 79 -4.18 -15.44 3.14
N TYR A 80 -3.27 -16.42 3.20
CA TYR A 80 -3.62 -17.84 3.08
C TYR A 80 -4.54 -18.32 4.22
N TYR A 81 -4.26 -17.91 5.46
CA TYR A 81 -5.08 -18.26 6.61
C TYR A 81 -6.49 -17.66 6.49
N THR A 82 -6.57 -16.36 6.19
CA THR A 82 -7.84 -15.63 6.11
C THR A 82 -8.66 -15.97 4.85
N ASP A 83 -8.03 -16.51 3.80
CA ASP A 83 -8.73 -17.07 2.65
C ASP A 83 -9.51 -18.34 3.01
N LYS A 84 -8.98 -19.15 3.93
CA LYS A 84 -9.63 -20.37 4.42
C LYS A 84 -10.56 -20.09 5.60
N HIS A 85 -10.18 -19.18 6.47
CA HIS A 85 -10.88 -18.82 7.70
C HIS A 85 -11.14 -17.31 7.70
N PRO A 86 -12.17 -16.80 7.02
CA PRO A 86 -12.48 -15.39 6.96
C PRO A 86 -12.61 -14.76 8.34
N GLN A 87 -11.82 -13.71 8.59
CA GLN A 87 -11.71 -13.00 9.86
C GLN A 87 -12.19 -11.55 9.71
N PRO A 88 -13.49 -11.27 9.83
CA PRO A 88 -14.04 -9.93 9.58
C PRO A 88 -13.42 -8.81 10.43
N TYR A 89 -12.92 -9.13 11.61
CA TYR A 89 -12.31 -8.15 12.54
C TYR A 89 -10.79 -8.12 12.48
N SER A 90 -10.15 -8.81 11.55
CA SER A 90 -8.68 -8.76 11.38
C SER A 90 -8.14 -7.37 11.12
N LEU A 91 -8.86 -6.54 10.32
CA LEU A 91 -8.47 -5.18 9.98
C LEU A 91 -8.32 -4.26 11.21
N PRO A 92 -9.31 -4.10 12.10
CA PRO A 92 -9.14 -3.30 13.31
C PRO A 92 -8.10 -3.89 14.27
N ILE A 93 -7.93 -5.22 14.33
CA ILE A 93 -6.88 -5.87 15.13
C ILE A 93 -5.50 -5.50 14.56
N GLY A 94 -5.30 -5.61 13.23
CA GLY A 94 -4.07 -5.19 12.58
C GLY A 94 -3.73 -3.72 12.85
N MET A 95 -4.72 -2.82 12.77
CA MET A 95 -4.52 -1.41 13.11
C MET A 95 -4.22 -1.21 14.59
N GLY A 96 -4.68 -2.09 15.48
CA GLY A 96 -4.30 -2.13 16.90
C GLY A 96 -2.82 -2.40 17.10
N PHE A 97 -2.21 -3.30 16.33
CA PHE A 97 -0.75 -3.50 16.32
C PHE A 97 -0.01 -2.22 15.86
N THR A 98 -0.51 -1.56 14.82
CA THR A 98 0.05 -0.29 14.34
C THR A 98 -0.04 0.79 15.43
N LEU A 99 -1.18 0.93 16.11
CA LEU A 99 -1.38 1.84 17.22
C LEU A 99 -0.38 1.57 18.36
N SER A 100 -0.24 0.31 18.77
CA SER A 100 0.70 -0.10 19.82
C SER A 100 2.15 0.21 19.44
N GLY A 101 2.52 -0.02 18.17
CA GLY A 101 3.84 0.32 17.64
C GLY A 101 4.13 1.82 17.66
N LEU A 102 3.15 2.68 17.29
CA LEU A 102 3.30 4.14 17.37
C LEU A 102 3.49 4.64 18.79
N LEU A 103 2.66 4.16 19.72
CA LEU A 103 2.78 4.52 21.14
C LEU A 103 4.13 4.07 21.70
N LEU A 104 4.57 2.86 21.40
CA LEU A 104 5.88 2.38 21.82
C LEU A 104 7.02 3.23 21.21
N LEU A 105 6.93 3.59 19.91
CA LEU A 105 7.94 4.41 19.25
C LEU A 105 8.07 5.79 19.91
N SER A 106 6.94 6.39 20.30
CA SER A 106 6.93 7.73 20.92
C SER A 106 7.69 7.79 22.24
N VAL A 107 7.68 6.71 23.00
CA VAL A 107 8.34 6.59 24.33
C VAL A 107 9.61 5.73 24.30
N ALA A 108 10.00 5.20 23.14
CA ALA A 108 11.17 4.34 23.02
C ALA A 108 12.43 5.08 23.49
N SER A 109 13.16 4.47 24.42
CA SER A 109 14.41 4.99 24.99
C SER A 109 15.64 4.20 24.55
N THR A 110 15.46 3.07 23.87
CA THR A 110 16.54 2.19 23.42
C THR A 110 16.29 1.69 22.00
N PHE A 111 17.36 1.35 21.28
CA PHE A 111 17.28 0.82 19.94
C PHE A 111 16.43 -0.47 19.80
N PRO A 112 16.51 -1.46 20.73
CA PRO A 112 15.61 -2.62 20.69
C PRO A 112 14.11 -2.26 20.77
N LEU A 113 13.74 -1.23 21.54
CA LEU A 113 12.35 -0.76 21.59
C LEU A 113 11.92 -0.13 20.26
N VAL A 114 12.82 0.56 19.56
CA VAL A 114 12.55 1.08 18.20
C VAL A 114 12.32 -0.09 17.23
N LEU A 115 13.14 -1.16 17.30
CA LEU A 115 12.94 -2.36 16.48
C LEU A 115 11.61 -3.04 16.78
N LEU A 116 11.24 -3.18 18.06
CA LEU A 116 9.96 -3.76 18.47
C LEU A 116 8.78 -2.91 17.97
N ALA A 117 8.88 -1.59 18.07
CA ALA A 117 7.88 -0.66 17.52
C ALA A 117 7.71 -0.83 16.01
N ALA A 118 8.82 -0.91 15.26
CA ALA A 118 8.82 -1.16 13.83
C ALA A 118 8.21 -2.53 13.48
N ALA A 119 8.51 -3.57 14.26
CA ALA A 119 7.91 -4.90 14.10
C ALA A 119 6.39 -4.89 14.33
N LEU A 120 5.90 -4.19 15.35
CA LEU A 120 4.47 -4.06 15.62
C LEU A 120 3.75 -3.34 14.48
N VAL A 121 4.29 -2.23 13.98
CA VAL A 121 3.69 -1.51 12.84
C VAL A 121 3.72 -2.38 11.59
N GLY A 122 4.83 -3.10 11.32
CA GLY A 122 4.93 -4.04 10.21
C GLY A 122 3.91 -5.19 10.31
N THR A 123 3.71 -5.75 11.51
CA THR A 123 2.68 -6.77 11.77
C THR A 123 1.29 -6.23 11.47
N GLY A 124 0.96 -5.01 11.89
CA GLY A 124 -0.30 -4.35 11.55
C GLY A 124 -0.50 -4.22 10.05
N SER A 125 0.54 -3.78 9.33
CA SER A 125 0.57 -3.67 7.87
C SER A 125 0.34 -5.00 7.16
N SER A 126 0.94 -6.09 7.67
CA SER A 126 0.83 -7.43 7.08
C SER A 126 -0.60 -7.99 7.11
N VAL A 127 -1.39 -7.60 8.10
CA VAL A 127 -2.82 -7.92 8.19
C VAL A 127 -3.62 -6.99 7.28
N PHE A 128 -3.29 -5.69 7.31
CA PHE A 128 -4.10 -4.66 6.65
C PHE A 128 -4.17 -4.86 5.13
N HIS A 129 -3.03 -4.98 4.44
CA HIS A 129 -3.00 -4.98 2.98
C HIS A 129 -3.79 -6.13 2.31
N PRO A 130 -3.63 -7.41 2.68
CA PRO A 130 -4.40 -8.49 2.05
C PRO A 130 -5.89 -8.38 2.35
N GLU A 131 -6.26 -8.08 3.60
CA GLU A 131 -7.66 -8.02 4.00
C GLU A 131 -8.40 -6.81 3.44
N SER A 132 -7.78 -5.63 3.43
CA SER A 132 -8.36 -4.43 2.85
C SER A 132 -8.55 -4.55 1.33
N SER A 133 -7.59 -5.15 0.62
CA SER A 133 -7.72 -5.45 -0.80
C SER A 133 -8.86 -6.44 -1.08
N ARG A 134 -9.06 -7.44 -0.20
CA ARG A 134 -10.20 -8.37 -0.26
C ARG A 134 -11.52 -7.63 -0.08
N VAL A 135 -11.63 -6.78 0.94
CA VAL A 135 -12.84 -5.96 1.18
C VAL A 135 -13.14 -5.05 0.00
N ALA A 136 -12.13 -4.35 -0.54
CA ALA A 136 -12.28 -3.51 -1.72
C ALA A 136 -12.81 -4.31 -2.92
N ARG A 137 -12.31 -5.53 -3.13
CA ARG A 137 -12.80 -6.43 -4.18
C ARG A 137 -14.26 -6.87 -3.94
N MET A 138 -14.64 -7.18 -2.71
CA MET A 138 -16.02 -7.55 -2.35
C MET A 138 -16.97 -6.37 -2.55
N ALA A 139 -16.56 -5.15 -2.20
CA ALA A 139 -17.35 -3.92 -2.33
C ALA A 139 -17.44 -3.42 -3.79
N SER A 140 -16.68 -4.00 -4.73
CA SER A 140 -16.58 -3.52 -6.11
C SER A 140 -17.84 -3.66 -6.95
N GLY A 141 -18.76 -4.56 -6.60
CA GLY A 141 -19.94 -4.87 -7.41
C GLY A 141 -19.60 -5.30 -8.85
N GLY A 142 -18.46 -5.99 -9.04
CA GLY A 142 -17.93 -6.40 -10.34
C GLY A 142 -16.98 -5.39 -11.00
N ARG A 143 -16.89 -4.15 -10.50
CA ARG A 143 -15.97 -3.10 -11.01
C ARG A 143 -14.60 -3.18 -10.30
N HIS A 144 -13.94 -4.33 -10.38
CA HIS A 144 -12.71 -4.61 -9.63
C HIS A 144 -11.57 -3.62 -9.92
N GLY A 145 -11.44 -3.16 -11.17
CA GLY A 145 -10.43 -2.16 -11.54
C GLY A 145 -10.64 -0.82 -10.84
N LEU A 146 -11.87 -0.30 -10.85
CA LEU A 146 -12.21 0.95 -10.16
C LEU A 146 -11.96 0.84 -8.66
N ALA A 147 -12.43 -0.25 -8.02
CA ALA A 147 -12.26 -0.44 -6.59
C ALA A 147 -10.79 -0.49 -6.19
N GLN A 148 -9.97 -1.22 -6.95
CA GLN A 148 -8.54 -1.31 -6.69
C GLN A 148 -7.81 0.01 -6.94
N SER A 149 -8.24 0.80 -7.95
CA SER A 149 -7.66 2.12 -8.21
C SER A 149 -7.96 3.09 -7.07
N LEU A 150 -9.21 3.17 -6.61
CA LEU A 150 -9.59 4.02 -5.47
C LEU A 150 -8.81 3.62 -4.20
N PHE A 151 -8.73 2.33 -3.93
CA PHE A 151 -7.96 1.80 -2.81
C PHE A 151 -6.48 2.19 -2.88
N GLN A 152 -5.84 2.03 -4.05
CA GLN A 152 -4.42 2.31 -4.24
C GLN A 152 -4.11 3.82 -4.18
N VAL A 153 -5.01 4.66 -4.69
CA VAL A 153 -4.87 6.13 -4.59
C VAL A 153 -4.85 6.56 -3.13
N GLY A 154 -5.72 5.97 -2.28
CA GLY A 154 -5.71 6.24 -0.84
C GLY A 154 -4.35 5.96 -0.22
N GLY A 155 -3.77 4.77 -0.44
CA GLY A 155 -2.47 4.39 0.10
C GLY A 155 -1.32 5.27 -0.39
N ASN A 156 -1.21 5.49 -1.70
CA ASN A 156 -0.14 6.30 -2.26
C ASN A 156 -0.21 7.77 -1.79
N PHE A 157 -1.42 8.33 -1.68
CA PHE A 157 -1.60 9.67 -1.14
C PHE A 157 -1.22 9.71 0.34
N GLY A 158 -1.64 8.71 1.13
CA GLY A 158 -1.22 8.56 2.53
C GLY A 158 0.29 8.50 2.66
N SER A 159 0.96 7.67 1.85
CA SER A 159 2.43 7.57 1.85
C SER A 159 3.13 8.90 1.59
N SER A 160 2.55 9.80 0.82
CA SER A 160 3.11 11.14 0.61
C SER A 160 2.94 12.04 1.83
N LEU A 161 1.83 11.93 2.56
CA LEU A 161 1.56 12.79 3.72
C LEU A 161 2.50 12.51 4.90
N GLY A 162 3.01 11.29 5.07
CA GLY A 162 3.89 10.95 6.19
C GLY A 162 5.10 11.88 6.31
N PRO A 163 5.95 12.03 5.27
CA PRO A 163 7.09 12.95 5.32
C PRO A 163 6.68 14.40 5.51
N LEU A 164 5.58 14.85 4.92
CA LEU A 164 5.08 16.22 5.12
C LEU A 164 4.74 16.47 6.59
N LEU A 165 4.01 15.54 7.22
CA LEU A 165 3.65 15.66 8.64
C LEU A 165 4.86 15.46 9.55
N ALA A 166 5.84 14.63 9.15
CA ALA A 166 7.12 14.55 9.83
C ALA A 166 7.86 15.89 9.81
N ALA A 167 7.88 16.60 8.65
CA ALA A 167 8.50 17.91 8.52
C ALA A 167 7.81 18.98 9.39
N LEU A 168 6.48 18.96 9.45
CA LEU A 168 5.69 20.00 10.13
C LEU A 168 5.54 19.76 11.65
N ILE A 169 5.55 18.49 12.09
CA ILE A 169 5.23 18.13 13.47
C ILE A 169 6.44 17.50 14.17
N ILE A 170 7.07 16.48 13.58
CA ILE A 170 8.09 15.72 14.30
C ILE A 170 9.44 16.44 14.29
N ALA A 171 9.83 17.00 13.14
CA ALA A 171 11.13 17.69 13.02
C ALA A 171 11.27 18.90 13.95
N PRO A 172 10.25 19.80 14.11
CA PRO A 172 10.36 20.92 15.03
C PRO A 172 10.10 20.56 16.51
N TYR A 173 9.27 19.54 16.79
CA TYR A 173 8.81 19.26 18.16
C TYR A 173 9.33 17.95 18.75
N GLY A 174 10.11 17.17 17.98
CA GLY A 174 10.78 15.97 18.44
C GLY A 174 9.95 14.68 18.36
N LYS A 175 10.63 13.55 18.53
CA LYS A 175 10.13 12.19 18.36
C LYS A 175 8.87 11.86 19.17
N GLY A 176 8.75 12.39 20.40
CA GLY A 176 7.58 12.14 21.26
C GLY A 176 6.25 12.50 20.61
N ASN A 177 6.26 13.45 19.67
CA ASN A 177 5.06 13.87 18.92
C ASN A 177 4.53 12.83 17.91
N VAL A 178 5.24 11.72 17.70
CA VAL A 178 4.71 10.54 16.99
C VAL A 178 3.45 10.02 17.68
N ALA A 179 3.31 10.21 18.98
CA ALA A 179 2.10 9.85 19.73
C ALA A 179 0.81 10.45 19.16
N TRP A 180 0.85 11.66 18.59
CA TRP A 180 -0.34 12.28 18.00
C TRP A 180 -0.91 11.49 16.82
N PHE A 181 -0.09 10.75 16.11
CA PHE A 181 -0.52 9.89 14.99
C PHE A 181 -1.30 8.64 15.48
N SER A 182 -1.26 8.36 16.76
CA SER A 182 -2.15 7.37 17.39
C SER A 182 -3.63 7.75 17.26
N LEU A 183 -3.96 9.04 17.18
CA LEU A 183 -5.33 9.49 16.89
C LEU A 183 -5.76 9.09 15.47
N ALA A 184 -4.85 9.14 14.49
CA ALA A 184 -5.13 8.67 13.14
C ALA A 184 -5.33 7.13 13.12
N ALA A 185 -4.53 6.39 13.89
CA ALA A 185 -4.71 4.94 14.03
C ALA A 185 -6.05 4.60 14.73
N LEU A 186 -6.44 5.33 15.77
CA LEU A 186 -7.74 5.18 16.45
C LEU A 186 -8.89 5.49 15.49
N LEU A 187 -8.80 6.57 14.72
CA LEU A 187 -9.79 6.90 13.69
C LEU A 187 -9.92 5.77 12.67
N ALA A 188 -8.79 5.22 12.20
CA ALA A 188 -8.79 4.09 11.30
C ALA A 188 -9.46 2.86 11.93
N ILE A 189 -9.21 2.56 13.21
CA ILE A 189 -9.88 1.46 13.95
C ILE A 189 -11.40 1.65 13.94
N VAL A 190 -11.88 2.86 14.26
CA VAL A 190 -13.32 3.16 14.27
C VAL A 190 -13.95 2.95 12.91
N VAL A 191 -13.31 3.44 11.84
CA VAL A 191 -13.78 3.23 10.46
C VAL A 191 -13.76 1.75 10.10
N LEU A 192 -12.68 1.05 10.43
CA LEU A 192 -12.51 -0.39 10.14
C LEU A 192 -13.49 -1.28 10.92
N LEU A 193 -13.93 -0.90 12.11
CA LEU A 193 -15.00 -1.60 12.82
C LEU A 193 -16.33 -1.55 12.05
N GLN A 194 -16.63 -0.43 11.39
CA GLN A 194 -17.81 -0.32 10.52
C GLN A 194 -17.67 -1.22 9.29
N VAL A 195 -16.51 -1.18 8.65
CA VAL A 195 -16.17 -2.06 7.51
C VAL A 195 -16.27 -3.53 7.91
N SER A 196 -15.79 -3.90 9.11
CA SER A 196 -15.83 -5.27 9.64
C SER A 196 -17.26 -5.79 9.84
N LYS A 197 -18.18 -4.93 10.35
CA LYS A 197 -19.59 -5.28 10.46
C LYS A 197 -20.21 -5.57 9.10
N TRP A 198 -19.93 -4.72 8.11
CA TRP A 198 -20.37 -4.94 6.73
C TRP A 198 -19.79 -6.23 6.15
N TYR A 199 -18.47 -6.47 6.31
CA TYR A 199 -17.80 -7.68 5.85
C TYR A 199 -18.44 -8.94 6.46
N GLN A 200 -18.69 -8.94 7.79
CA GLN A 200 -19.34 -10.06 8.48
C GLN A 200 -20.72 -10.34 7.90
N HIS A 201 -21.51 -9.31 7.62
CA HIS A 201 -22.83 -9.46 7.02
C HIS A 201 -22.76 -10.08 5.61
N GLN A 202 -21.87 -9.57 4.75
CA GLN A 202 -21.66 -10.09 3.41
C GLN A 202 -21.18 -11.55 3.43
N HIS A 203 -20.24 -11.87 4.32
CA HIS A 203 -19.73 -13.24 4.44
C HIS A 203 -20.83 -14.22 4.85
N ARG A 204 -21.71 -13.84 5.79
CA ARG A 204 -22.86 -14.66 6.18
C ARG A 204 -23.84 -14.85 5.02
N ALA A 205 -24.11 -13.81 4.26
CA ALA A 205 -25.03 -13.84 3.11
C ALA A 205 -24.54 -14.73 1.94
N THR A 206 -23.21 -14.86 1.79
CA THR A 206 -22.60 -15.67 0.70
C THR A 206 -22.18 -17.07 1.15
N LYS A 207 -22.28 -17.39 2.44
CA LYS A 207 -21.94 -18.70 2.98
C LYS A 207 -22.87 -19.77 2.39
N GLY A 208 -22.27 -20.76 1.72
CA GLY A 208 -23.04 -21.87 1.09
C GLY A 208 -23.38 -21.65 -0.40
N GLN A 209 -23.05 -20.48 -0.99
CA GLN A 209 -23.22 -20.33 -2.43
C GLN A 209 -22.11 -21.07 -3.19
N PRO A 210 -22.44 -21.86 -4.23
CA PRO A 210 -21.44 -22.54 -5.04
C PRO A 210 -20.56 -21.48 -5.73
N LYS A 211 -19.24 -21.67 -5.65
CA LYS A 211 -18.30 -20.83 -6.41
C LYS A 211 -18.57 -21.03 -7.89
N SER A 212 -18.83 -19.96 -8.64
CA SER A 212 -18.98 -20.03 -10.09
C SER A 212 -17.77 -20.73 -10.70
N PRO A 213 -17.96 -21.74 -11.57
CA PRO A 213 -16.85 -22.42 -12.23
C PRO A 213 -16.00 -21.40 -12.99
N SER A 214 -14.69 -21.50 -12.86
CA SER A 214 -13.78 -20.71 -13.70
C SER A 214 -13.90 -21.19 -15.14
N LEU A 215 -14.43 -20.35 -16.03
CA LEU A 215 -14.52 -20.63 -17.47
C LEU A 215 -13.15 -20.55 -18.19
N LEU A 216 -12.08 -20.26 -17.45
CA LEU A 216 -10.74 -20.13 -18.01
C LEU A 216 -10.06 -21.49 -18.09
N LYS A 217 -9.63 -21.87 -19.30
CA LYS A 217 -8.75 -23.02 -19.49
C LYS A 217 -7.43 -22.78 -18.72
N PRO A 218 -6.96 -23.75 -17.94
CA PRO A 218 -5.70 -23.62 -17.23
C PRO A 218 -4.54 -23.49 -18.22
N LEU A 219 -3.72 -22.45 -18.05
CA LEU A 219 -2.48 -22.28 -18.81
C LEU A 219 -1.46 -23.36 -18.44
N PRO A 220 -0.54 -23.74 -19.35
CA PRO A 220 0.55 -24.65 -19.03
C PRO A 220 1.34 -24.18 -17.80
N LYS A 221 1.59 -25.07 -16.84
CA LYS A 221 2.29 -24.73 -15.57
C LYS A 221 3.64 -24.03 -15.83
N ARG A 222 4.38 -24.43 -16.88
CA ARG A 222 5.66 -23.84 -17.25
C ARG A 222 5.51 -22.38 -17.69
N THR A 223 4.50 -22.06 -18.51
CA THR A 223 4.21 -20.68 -18.92
C THR A 223 3.84 -19.81 -17.73
N VAL A 224 3.01 -20.34 -16.82
CA VAL A 224 2.65 -19.63 -15.58
C VAL A 224 3.89 -19.36 -14.72
N ALA A 225 4.77 -20.35 -14.52
CA ALA A 225 5.98 -20.21 -13.72
C ALA A 225 6.94 -19.16 -14.31
N TYR A 226 7.20 -19.20 -15.64
CA TYR A 226 8.03 -18.18 -16.31
C TYR A 226 7.43 -16.78 -16.21
N SER A 227 6.13 -16.63 -16.43
CA SER A 227 5.47 -15.33 -16.36
C SER A 227 5.51 -14.77 -14.94
N LEU A 228 5.29 -15.62 -13.92
CA LEU A 228 5.42 -15.23 -12.51
C LEU A 228 6.85 -14.85 -12.15
N GLY A 229 7.85 -15.61 -12.61
CA GLY A 229 9.27 -15.30 -12.38
C GLY A 229 9.66 -13.94 -12.94
N ILE A 230 9.30 -13.65 -14.20
CA ILE A 230 9.55 -12.34 -14.83
C ILE A 230 8.84 -11.22 -14.06
N LEU A 231 7.58 -11.41 -13.70
CA LEU A 231 6.83 -10.42 -12.92
C LEU A 231 7.45 -10.17 -11.54
N LEU A 232 7.90 -11.21 -10.86
CA LEU A 232 8.58 -11.08 -9.56
C LEU A 232 9.86 -10.26 -9.68
N VAL A 233 10.72 -10.53 -10.68
CA VAL A 233 11.95 -9.76 -10.90
C VAL A 233 11.66 -8.29 -11.17
N LEU A 234 10.69 -8.00 -12.04
CA LEU A 234 10.28 -6.62 -12.36
C LEU A 234 9.71 -5.89 -11.14
N ILE A 235 8.86 -6.55 -10.38
CA ILE A 235 8.27 -5.99 -9.16
C ILE A 235 9.37 -5.76 -8.12
N PHE A 236 10.25 -6.74 -7.89
CA PHE A 236 11.35 -6.64 -6.94
C PHE A 236 12.28 -5.46 -7.27
N SER A 237 12.73 -5.35 -8.53
CA SER A 237 13.59 -4.24 -8.99
C SER A 237 12.96 -2.87 -8.69
N LYS A 238 11.68 -2.70 -9.00
CA LYS A 238 10.96 -1.46 -8.80
C LYS A 238 10.78 -1.12 -7.31
N TYR A 239 10.34 -2.10 -6.51
CA TYR A 239 10.13 -1.87 -5.08
C TYR A 239 11.44 -1.70 -4.31
N PHE A 240 12.51 -2.40 -4.71
CA PHE A 240 13.85 -2.19 -4.16
C PHE A 240 14.31 -0.74 -4.35
N TYR A 241 14.12 -0.18 -5.55
CA TYR A 241 14.45 1.21 -5.84
C TYR A 241 13.60 2.20 -5.02
N LEU A 242 12.28 1.98 -4.96
CA LEU A 242 11.38 2.81 -4.17
C LEU A 242 11.70 2.77 -2.68
N ALA A 243 11.99 1.58 -2.13
CA ALA A 243 12.37 1.42 -0.74
C ALA A 243 13.70 2.11 -0.43
N SER A 244 14.67 2.03 -1.34
CA SER A 244 15.97 2.72 -1.19
C SER A 244 15.78 4.23 -1.12
N ILE A 245 15.01 4.82 -2.03
CA ILE A 245 14.72 6.27 -1.97
C ILE A 245 13.95 6.60 -0.70
N SER A 246 12.87 5.90 -0.39
CA SER A 246 12.04 6.22 0.78
C SER A 246 12.82 6.14 2.10
N SER A 247 13.82 5.26 2.19
CA SER A 247 14.62 5.08 3.42
C SER A 247 15.83 5.99 3.51
N TYR A 248 16.46 6.33 2.37
CA TYR A 248 17.78 6.97 2.39
C TYR A 248 17.85 8.32 1.67
N TYR A 249 16.81 8.77 0.99
CA TYR A 249 16.82 10.01 0.25
C TYR A 249 17.01 11.24 1.16
N THR A 250 16.39 11.24 2.32
CA THR A 250 16.58 12.32 3.31
C THR A 250 18.04 12.41 3.78
N PHE A 251 18.68 11.29 4.04
CA PHE A 251 20.10 11.25 4.39
C PHE A 251 20.99 11.74 3.24
N TYR A 252 20.70 11.34 2.00
CA TYR A 252 21.42 11.80 0.83
C TYR A 252 21.38 13.34 0.72
N LEU A 253 20.19 13.93 0.90
CA LEU A 253 20.03 15.38 0.84
C LEU A 253 20.77 16.10 1.97
N ILE A 254 20.67 15.60 3.20
CA ILE A 254 21.34 16.16 4.37
C ILE A 254 22.87 16.10 4.19
N HIS A 255 23.42 14.94 3.84
CA HIS A 255 24.87 14.76 3.75
C HIS A 255 25.50 15.42 2.54
N LYS A 256 24.81 15.42 1.38
CA LYS A 256 25.37 15.99 0.15
C LYS A 256 25.21 17.51 0.08
N PHE A 257 24.08 18.03 0.53
CA PHE A 257 23.71 19.44 0.33
C PHE A 257 23.63 20.25 1.64
N GLY A 258 23.80 19.62 2.80
CA GLY A 258 23.75 20.30 4.10
C GLY A 258 22.38 20.86 4.47
N VAL A 259 21.29 20.35 3.87
CA VAL A 259 19.94 20.83 4.15
C VAL A 259 19.44 20.35 5.51
N SER A 260 18.50 21.08 6.11
CA SER A 260 17.84 20.66 7.35
C SER A 260 17.01 19.38 7.16
N VAL A 261 16.80 18.63 8.23
CA VAL A 261 15.93 17.45 8.24
C VAL A 261 14.54 17.78 7.69
N GLN A 262 13.98 18.94 8.11
CA GLN A 262 12.68 19.41 7.64
C GLN A 262 12.65 19.61 6.12
N ASN A 263 13.67 20.26 5.55
CA ASN A 263 13.78 20.48 4.11
C ASN A 263 13.90 19.16 3.34
N ALA A 264 14.72 18.23 3.85
CA ALA A 264 14.87 16.89 3.26
C ALA A 264 13.54 16.10 3.25
N GLN A 265 12.73 16.22 4.32
CA GLN A 265 11.40 15.59 4.39
C GLN A 265 10.40 16.21 3.40
N ILE A 266 10.46 17.52 3.16
CA ILE A 266 9.64 18.19 2.13
C ILE A 266 9.99 17.66 0.73
N HIS A 267 11.27 17.43 0.44
CA HIS A 267 11.67 16.81 -0.82
C HIS A 267 11.18 15.37 -0.94
N LEU A 268 11.23 14.58 0.15
CA LEU A 268 10.68 13.23 0.18
C LEU A 268 9.16 13.24 -0.02
N PHE A 269 8.45 14.18 0.60
CA PHE A 269 7.03 14.41 0.32
C PHE A 269 6.77 14.66 -1.16
N ALA A 270 7.51 15.58 -1.79
CA ALA A 270 7.34 15.91 -3.20
C ALA A 270 7.56 14.68 -4.10
N PHE A 271 8.56 13.84 -3.81
CA PHE A 271 8.79 12.59 -4.50
C PHE A 271 7.61 11.61 -4.35
N LEU A 272 7.16 11.35 -3.12
CA LEU A 272 6.06 10.40 -2.87
C LEU A 272 4.71 10.93 -3.39
N PHE A 273 4.49 12.24 -3.36
CA PHE A 273 3.33 12.86 -3.97
C PHE A 273 3.34 12.69 -5.50
N ALA A 274 4.51 12.82 -6.12
CA ALA A 274 4.70 12.55 -7.54
C ALA A 274 4.41 11.07 -7.88
N VAL A 275 4.80 10.14 -7.00
CA VAL A 275 4.42 8.71 -7.09
C VAL A 275 2.90 8.54 -7.03
N ALA A 276 2.22 9.22 -6.11
CA ALA A 276 0.76 9.18 -6.02
C ALA A 276 0.09 9.72 -7.30
N ALA A 277 0.53 10.87 -7.79
CA ALA A 277 0.05 11.48 -9.04
C ALA A 277 0.30 10.57 -10.26
N GLY A 278 1.49 9.99 -10.36
CA GLY A 278 1.84 9.05 -11.42
C GLY A 278 0.95 7.80 -11.44
N THR A 279 0.50 7.33 -10.28
CA THR A 279 -0.45 6.21 -10.18
C THR A 279 -1.81 6.56 -10.79
N ILE A 280 -2.30 7.79 -10.55
CA ILE A 280 -3.57 8.26 -11.11
C ILE A 280 -3.47 8.39 -12.63
N ILE A 281 -2.37 8.92 -13.14
CA ILE A 281 -2.13 9.12 -14.57
C ILE A 281 -1.88 7.78 -15.29
N GLY A 282 -1.14 6.88 -14.65
CA GLY A 282 -0.71 5.61 -15.24
C GLY A 282 -1.84 4.64 -15.54
N GLY A 283 -2.97 4.70 -14.81
CA GLY A 283 -4.14 3.88 -15.05
C GLY A 283 -4.72 4.10 -16.47
N PRO A 284 -5.24 5.30 -16.76
CA PRO A 284 -5.78 5.63 -18.09
C PRO A 284 -4.75 5.50 -19.22
N LEU A 285 -3.47 5.82 -18.94
CA LEU A 285 -2.41 5.68 -19.94
C LEU A 285 -2.20 4.22 -20.33
N GLY A 286 -2.16 3.31 -19.36
CA GLY A 286 -2.01 1.88 -19.61
C GLY A 286 -3.18 1.25 -20.36
N ASP A 287 -4.37 1.79 -20.21
CA ASP A 287 -5.54 1.34 -20.96
C ASP A 287 -5.48 1.81 -22.44
N LYS A 288 -4.84 2.96 -22.72
CA LYS A 288 -4.70 3.51 -24.08
C LYS A 288 -3.53 2.88 -24.87
N ILE A 289 -2.32 2.84 -24.30
CA ILE A 289 -1.11 2.42 -25.01
C ILE A 289 -0.71 0.96 -24.74
N GLY A 290 -1.39 0.32 -23.79
CA GLY A 290 -1.12 -1.08 -23.41
C GLY A 290 -0.16 -1.19 -22.23
N ARG A 291 -0.51 -2.07 -21.29
CA ARG A 291 0.17 -2.27 -20.00
C ARG A 291 1.63 -2.67 -20.11
N LYS A 292 1.98 -3.47 -21.12
CA LYS A 292 3.36 -3.89 -21.38
C LYS A 292 4.26 -2.67 -21.59
N TYR A 293 3.84 -1.72 -22.40
CA TYR A 293 4.61 -0.50 -22.69
C TYR A 293 4.73 0.42 -21.47
N VAL A 294 3.67 0.51 -20.66
CA VAL A 294 3.73 1.29 -19.42
C VAL A 294 4.72 0.69 -18.42
N ILE A 295 4.77 -0.64 -18.27
CA ILE A 295 5.74 -1.30 -17.39
C ILE A 295 7.16 -1.03 -17.86
N TRP A 296 7.47 -1.22 -19.17
CA TRP A 296 8.78 -0.94 -19.74
C TRP A 296 9.14 0.54 -19.60
N GLY A 297 8.22 1.44 -19.95
CA GLY A 297 8.41 2.88 -19.81
C GLY A 297 8.65 3.32 -18.37
N SER A 298 8.00 2.68 -17.38
CA SER A 298 8.20 3.02 -15.97
C SER A 298 9.57 2.62 -15.44
N ILE A 299 10.17 1.56 -15.93
CA ILE A 299 11.47 1.08 -15.47
C ILE A 299 12.60 1.76 -16.27
N LEU A 300 12.56 1.66 -17.60
CA LEU A 300 13.60 2.22 -18.46
C LEU A 300 13.57 3.76 -18.51
N GLY A 301 12.36 4.34 -18.42
CA GLY A 301 12.20 5.80 -18.44
C GLY A 301 12.74 6.49 -17.18
N ALA A 302 12.77 5.81 -16.04
CA ALA A 302 13.37 6.37 -14.82
C ALA A 302 14.91 6.27 -14.81
N ALA A 303 15.49 5.32 -15.55
CA ALA A 303 16.93 5.04 -15.54
C ALA A 303 17.82 6.25 -15.89
N PRO A 304 17.59 7.01 -16.99
CA PRO A 304 18.45 8.15 -17.33
C PRO A 304 18.43 9.22 -16.26
N PHE A 305 17.27 9.53 -15.67
CA PHE A 305 17.14 10.52 -14.60
C PHE A 305 17.84 10.05 -13.31
N THR A 306 17.77 8.75 -13.02
CA THR A 306 18.48 8.15 -11.87
C THR A 306 20.00 8.24 -12.04
N LEU A 307 20.53 8.01 -13.24
CA LEU A 307 21.97 8.10 -13.51
C LEU A 307 22.50 9.53 -13.39
N VAL A 308 21.69 10.55 -13.72
CA VAL A 308 22.07 11.96 -13.60
C VAL A 308 21.97 12.47 -12.16
N LEU A 309 21.11 11.86 -11.33
CA LEU A 309 20.80 12.31 -9.97
C LEU A 309 22.05 12.56 -9.09
N PRO A 310 23.10 11.69 -9.06
CA PRO A 310 24.29 11.93 -8.25
C PRO A 310 25.09 13.16 -8.63
N TYR A 311 24.94 13.68 -9.84
CA TYR A 311 25.69 14.84 -10.37
C TYR A 311 24.88 16.13 -10.32
N ALA A 312 23.60 16.06 -9.94
CA ALA A 312 22.68 17.17 -9.92
C ALA A 312 22.92 18.10 -8.71
N SER A 313 22.61 19.41 -8.88
CA SER A 313 22.46 20.35 -7.76
C SER A 313 21.18 20.06 -6.96
N LEU A 314 20.99 20.67 -5.80
CA LEU A 314 19.79 20.48 -4.96
C LEU A 314 18.50 20.75 -5.74
N TYR A 315 18.44 21.87 -6.48
CA TYR A 315 17.28 22.22 -7.30
C TYR A 315 16.95 21.17 -8.34
N TRP A 316 17.95 20.72 -9.12
CA TRP A 316 17.76 19.67 -10.12
C TRP A 316 17.48 18.31 -9.48
N THR A 317 18.05 18.02 -8.32
CA THR A 317 17.74 16.78 -7.56
C THR A 317 16.25 16.73 -7.22
N GLY A 318 15.66 17.84 -6.75
CA GLY A 318 14.22 17.92 -6.49
C GLY A 318 13.38 17.67 -7.75
N ILE A 319 13.71 18.31 -8.88
CA ILE A 319 12.99 18.11 -10.15
C ILE A 319 13.13 16.68 -10.66
N LEU A 320 14.34 16.14 -10.69
CA LEU A 320 14.60 14.78 -11.18
C LEU A 320 13.86 13.72 -10.36
N THR A 321 13.83 13.87 -9.03
CA THR A 321 13.12 12.92 -8.17
C THR A 321 11.60 12.98 -8.37
N VAL A 322 11.02 14.16 -8.59
CA VAL A 322 9.61 14.30 -8.96
C VAL A 322 9.32 13.59 -10.29
N ILE A 323 10.14 13.81 -11.32
CA ILE A 323 10.02 13.14 -12.63
C ILE A 323 10.12 11.62 -12.47
N ILE A 324 11.12 11.14 -11.72
CA ILE A 324 11.29 9.72 -11.40
C ILE A 324 10.04 9.17 -10.70
N GLY A 325 9.50 9.89 -9.72
CA GLY A 325 8.30 9.49 -8.99
C GLY A 325 7.09 9.29 -9.90
N VAL A 326 6.81 10.23 -10.79
CA VAL A 326 5.70 10.12 -11.76
C VAL A 326 5.91 8.93 -12.70
N ILE A 327 7.12 8.75 -13.24
CA ILE A 327 7.43 7.68 -14.19
C ILE A 327 7.31 6.31 -13.52
N LEU A 328 7.90 6.12 -12.33
CA LEU A 328 7.88 4.85 -11.62
C LEU A 328 6.47 4.41 -11.24
N ALA A 329 5.61 5.35 -10.92
CA ALA A 329 4.26 5.06 -10.44
C ALA A 329 3.25 4.79 -11.56
N SER A 330 3.59 5.02 -12.80
CA SER A 330 2.74 4.75 -13.97
C SER A 330 2.41 3.25 -14.08
N ARG A 331 1.55 2.75 -13.19
CA ARG A 331 1.15 1.34 -13.08
C ARG A 331 -0.34 1.21 -13.34
N SER A 332 -0.72 0.45 -14.36
CA SER A 332 -2.11 0.00 -14.50
C SER A 332 -2.37 -1.14 -13.52
N PRO A 333 -3.38 -1.04 -12.64
CA PRO A 333 -3.83 -2.20 -11.88
C PRO A 333 -4.28 -3.30 -12.86
N PRO A 334 -4.11 -4.59 -12.53
CA PRO A 334 -4.55 -5.68 -13.39
C PRO A 334 -6.08 -5.67 -13.47
N SER A 335 -6.65 -5.06 -14.53
CA SER A 335 -8.05 -5.22 -14.85
C SER A 335 -8.21 -6.57 -15.51
N TRP A 336 -8.87 -7.51 -14.88
CA TRP A 336 -9.34 -8.76 -15.45
C TRP A 336 -10.56 -8.56 -16.38
N SER A 337 -10.61 -7.43 -17.09
CA SER A 337 -11.58 -7.25 -18.15
C SER A 337 -11.07 -8.02 -19.38
N MET A 338 -11.42 -9.29 -19.49
CA MET A 338 -11.46 -9.93 -20.80
C MET A 338 -12.41 -9.13 -21.68
N ARG A 339 -11.90 -8.51 -22.73
CA ARG A 339 -12.73 -8.11 -23.86
C ARG A 339 -13.42 -9.37 -24.36
N ARG A 340 -14.73 -9.42 -24.26
CA ARG A 340 -15.55 -10.25 -25.15
C ARG A 340 -15.42 -9.59 -26.53
N SER A 341 -14.65 -10.17 -27.40
CA SER A 341 -14.79 -10.03 -28.85
C SER A 341 -15.51 -11.26 -29.35
#